data_d43ee75a078435a6845eb9781aca3671
#
_entry.id   d43ee75a078435a6845eb9781aca3671
#
_cell.length_a   1.000
_cell.length_b   1.000
_cell.length_c   1.000
_cell.angle_alpha   90.00
_cell.angle_beta   90.00
_cell.angle_gamma   90.00
#
_symmetry.space_group_name_H-M   'P 1'
#
loop_
_entity.id
_entity.type
_entity.pdbx_description
1 polymer ?
#
loop_
_entity_poly.entity_id
_entity_poly.type
_entity_poly.pdbx_seq_one_letter_code
_entity_poly.pdbx_strand_id
1 'polypeptide(L)'
;MKVELTLVLKTTDKAYGALEEIKKAGFNATVMSSESLSHAIDYYPGEHHFINLRHIENRESLASVLCVFLVESEHLEELKQVIRKCTNNFQELKGFMYSRPIDDYEGSI
;
A
#
# COMPACT_ATOMS: atom_id res chain seq x y z
N MET A 1 13.72 -7.87 -15.98
CA MET A 1 13.80 -8.30 -14.57
C MET A 1 12.63 -7.74 -13.81
N LYS A 2 11.98 -8.59 -13.02
CA LYS A 2 10.88 -8.13 -12.19
C LYS A 2 11.38 -7.45 -10.93
N VAL A 3 10.67 -6.41 -10.53
CA VAL A 3 10.94 -5.70 -9.30
C VAL A 3 9.64 -5.60 -8.53
N GLU A 4 9.71 -5.83 -7.23
CA GLU A 4 8.57 -5.63 -6.36
C GLU A 4 8.66 -4.22 -5.77
N LEU A 5 7.57 -3.47 -5.89
CA LEU A 5 7.45 -2.20 -5.16
C LEU A 5 6.32 -2.35 -4.18
N THR A 6 6.61 -2.11 -2.92
CA THR A 6 5.61 -2.13 -1.86
C THR A 6 5.29 -0.70 -1.48
N LEU A 7 4.00 -0.39 -1.48
CA LEU A 7 3.50 0.93 -1.13
C LEU A 7 2.55 0.78 0.03
N VAL A 8 2.79 1.53 1.10
CA VAL A 8 1.90 1.57 2.24
C VAL A 8 1.40 3.00 2.37
N LEU A 9 0.08 3.16 2.34
CA LEU A 9 -0.54 4.47 2.44
C LEU A 9 -1.50 4.50 3.62
N LYS A 10 -1.45 5.57 4.38
CA LYS A 10 -2.39 5.77 5.46
C LYS A 10 -3.79 5.94 4.87
N THR A 11 -4.76 5.25 5.45
CA THR A 11 -6.13 5.29 4.94
C THR A 11 -6.77 6.63 5.26
N THR A 12 -7.08 7.38 4.20
CA THR A 12 -7.77 8.66 4.28
C THR A 12 -8.64 8.78 3.05
N ASP A 13 -9.41 9.85 2.96
CA ASP A 13 -10.23 10.15 1.78
C ASP A 13 -9.38 10.17 0.51
N LYS A 14 -8.14 10.61 0.65
CA LYS A 14 -7.26 10.81 -0.50
C LYS A 14 -6.62 9.52 -0.99
N ALA A 15 -6.59 8.48 -0.17
CA ALA A 15 -5.94 7.23 -0.55
C ALA A 15 -6.62 6.58 -1.76
N TYR A 16 -7.94 6.57 -1.77
CA TYR A 16 -8.68 5.99 -2.87
C TYR A 16 -8.37 6.72 -4.19
N GLY A 17 -8.36 8.04 -4.15
CA GLY A 17 -8.04 8.84 -5.33
C GLY A 17 -6.63 8.58 -5.84
N ALA A 18 -5.68 8.44 -4.92
CA ALA A 18 -4.30 8.13 -5.30
C ALA A 18 -4.21 6.78 -5.99
N LEU A 19 -4.88 5.77 -5.45
CA LEU A 19 -4.89 4.43 -6.05
C LEU A 19 -5.53 4.44 -7.42
N GLU A 20 -6.59 5.23 -7.61
CA GLU A 20 -7.20 5.38 -8.92
C GLU A 20 -6.25 5.99 -9.93
N GLU A 21 -5.50 7.00 -9.53
CA GLU A 21 -4.52 7.63 -10.42
C GLU A 21 -3.43 6.65 -10.84
N ILE A 22 -2.98 5.82 -9.91
CA ILE A 22 -1.98 4.81 -10.22
C ILE A 22 -2.54 3.80 -11.22
N LYS A 23 -3.79 3.39 -11.03
CA LYS A 23 -4.45 2.47 -11.95
C LYS A 23 -4.60 3.08 -13.34
N LYS A 24 -4.99 4.34 -13.41
CA LYS A 24 -5.15 5.05 -14.69
C LYS A 24 -3.83 5.16 -15.43
N ALA A 25 -2.73 5.21 -14.71
CA ALA A 25 -1.40 5.25 -15.32
C ALA A 25 -0.96 3.90 -15.89
N GLY A 26 -1.77 2.86 -15.69
CA GLY A 26 -1.49 1.54 -16.26
C GLY A 26 -0.89 0.55 -15.30
N PHE A 27 -0.83 0.85 -14.03
CA PHE A 27 -0.23 -0.05 -13.04
C PHE A 27 -1.31 -0.73 -12.21
N ASN A 28 -1.05 -1.96 -11.87
CA ASN A 28 -1.96 -2.74 -11.04
C ASN A 28 -1.20 -3.36 -9.89
N ALA A 29 -1.92 -3.65 -8.81
CA ALA A 29 -1.31 -4.15 -7.59
C ALA A 29 -2.25 -5.09 -6.87
N THR A 30 -1.67 -5.91 -6.00
CA THR A 30 -2.45 -6.63 -5.01
C THR A 30 -2.57 -5.70 -3.82
N VAL A 31 -3.80 -5.45 -3.38
CA VAL A 31 -4.07 -4.48 -2.30
C VAL A 31 -4.68 -5.20 -1.13
N MET A 32 -4.20 -4.89 0.06
CA MET A 32 -4.77 -5.45 1.26
C MET A 32 -4.83 -4.42 2.37
N SER A 33 -5.77 -4.58 3.28
CA SER A 33 -5.89 -3.73 4.45
C SER A 33 -4.76 -4.08 5.41
N SER A 34 -4.21 -3.07 6.06
CA SER A 34 -3.14 -3.28 7.00
C SER A 34 -3.31 -2.34 8.19
N GLU A 35 -2.54 -2.59 9.23
CA GLU A 35 -2.66 -1.83 10.45
C GLU A 35 -1.28 -1.67 11.08
N SER A 36 -0.98 -0.47 11.55
CA SER A 36 0.27 -0.24 12.25
C SER A 36 0.20 -0.83 13.65
N LEU A 37 1.35 -1.11 14.22
CA LEU A 37 1.40 -1.63 15.58
C LEU A 37 0.78 -0.67 16.56
N SER A 38 1.07 0.62 16.44
CA SER A 38 0.49 1.63 17.32
C SER A 38 -1.03 1.65 17.25
N HIS A 39 -1.56 1.60 16.02
CA HIS A 39 -3.01 1.61 15.82
C HIS A 39 -3.67 0.37 16.42
N ALA A 40 -3.05 -0.79 16.21
CA ALA A 40 -3.58 -2.04 16.73
C ALA A 40 -3.63 -2.03 18.26
N ILE A 41 -2.58 -1.54 18.89
CA ILE A 41 -2.52 -1.49 20.34
C ILE A 41 -3.51 -0.47 20.90
N ASP A 42 -3.58 0.71 20.29
CA ASP A 42 -4.45 1.78 20.77
C ASP A 42 -5.94 1.45 20.67
N TYR A 43 -6.31 0.74 19.61
CA TYR A 43 -7.73 0.42 19.39
C TYR A 43 -8.19 -0.85 20.06
N TYR A 44 -7.26 -1.75 20.39
CA TYR A 44 -7.62 -3.04 21.01
C TYR A 44 -6.81 -3.29 22.26
N PRO A 45 -6.77 -2.33 23.19
CA PRO A 45 -5.93 -2.47 24.37
C PRO A 45 -6.43 -3.56 25.29
N GLY A 46 -5.51 -4.30 25.86
CA GLY A 46 -5.85 -5.29 26.87
C GLY A 46 -6.33 -6.62 26.33
N GLU A 47 -6.41 -6.78 25.04
CA GLU A 47 -6.85 -8.02 24.45
C GLU A 47 -5.67 -8.87 24.04
N HIS A 48 -5.86 -10.18 24.05
CA HIS A 48 -4.81 -11.11 23.69
C HIS A 48 -4.59 -11.20 22.18
N HIS A 49 -5.55 -10.75 21.44
CA HIS A 49 -5.52 -10.82 19.98
C HIS A 49 -5.87 -9.46 19.42
N PHE A 50 -4.97 -8.56 19.62
CA PHE A 50 -5.17 -7.17 19.21
C PHE A 50 -5.31 -7.02 17.70
N ILE A 51 -4.83 -7.97 16.92
CA ILE A 51 -5.05 -7.97 15.47
C ILE A 51 -6.14 -9.00 15.19
N ASN A 52 -7.31 -8.51 14.85
CA ASN A 52 -8.45 -9.34 14.56
C ASN A 52 -9.06 -8.86 13.25
N LEU A 53 -9.05 -9.72 12.25
CA LEU A 53 -9.56 -9.36 10.93
C LEU A 53 -10.99 -8.85 10.96
N ARG A 54 -11.78 -9.40 11.86
CA ARG A 54 -13.14 -8.99 12.01
C ARG A 54 -13.27 -7.52 12.44
N HIS A 55 -12.42 -7.11 13.37
CA HIS A 55 -12.39 -5.71 13.80
C HIS A 55 -11.90 -4.81 12.68
N ILE A 56 -10.89 -5.26 11.94
CA ILE A 56 -10.35 -4.49 10.83
C ILE A 56 -11.41 -4.28 9.76
N GLU A 57 -12.15 -5.33 9.41
CA GLU A 57 -13.18 -5.24 8.38
C GLU A 57 -14.33 -4.31 8.75
N ASN A 58 -14.66 -4.24 10.02
CA ASN A 58 -15.80 -3.46 10.48
C ASN A 58 -15.46 -2.04 10.88
N ARG A 59 -14.22 -1.63 10.74
CA ARG A 59 -13.82 -0.29 11.13
C ARG A 59 -13.67 0.59 9.91
N GLU A 60 -14.20 1.78 10.04
CA GLU A 60 -14.08 2.78 8.98
C GLU A 60 -12.66 3.34 8.90
N SER A 61 -11.96 3.34 10.02
CA SER A 61 -10.63 3.91 10.09
C SER A 61 -9.56 2.83 10.14
N LEU A 62 -9.33 2.17 9.03
CA LEU A 62 -8.18 1.29 8.91
C LEU A 62 -6.93 2.15 8.93
N ALA A 63 -5.86 1.66 9.54
CA ALA A 63 -4.64 2.43 9.65
C ALA A 63 -4.01 2.67 8.29
N SER A 64 -4.04 1.66 7.42
CA SER A 64 -3.36 1.77 6.14
C SER A 64 -3.82 0.73 5.14
N VAL A 65 -3.41 0.94 3.89
CA VAL A 65 -3.53 -0.06 2.84
C VAL A 65 -2.13 -0.40 2.37
N LEU A 66 -1.92 -1.66 2.07
CA LEU A 66 -0.64 -2.16 1.57
C LEU A 66 -0.84 -2.62 0.14
N CYS A 67 -0.01 -2.10 -0.75
CA CYS A 67 -0.10 -2.40 -2.17
C CYS A 67 1.19 -3.03 -2.64
N VAL A 68 1.09 -4.17 -3.32
CA VAL A 68 2.27 -4.85 -3.86
C VAL A 68 2.19 -4.80 -5.37
N PHE A 69 3.17 -4.13 -5.97
CA PHE A 69 3.30 -4.01 -7.41
C PHE A 69 4.45 -4.91 -7.88
N LEU A 70 4.23 -5.63 -8.97
CA LEU A 70 5.29 -6.37 -9.62
C LEU A 70 5.41 -5.80 -11.02
N VAL A 71 6.52 -5.13 -11.28
CA VAL A 71 6.73 -4.44 -12.54
C VAL A 71 8.09 -4.81 -13.13
N GLU A 72 8.25 -4.58 -14.42
CA GLU A 72 9.55 -4.71 -15.04
C GLU A 72 10.43 -3.55 -14.57
N SER A 73 11.72 -3.82 -14.39
CA SER A 73 12.64 -2.82 -13.86
C SER A 73 12.64 -1.53 -14.67
N GLU A 74 12.39 -1.63 -15.98
CA GLU A 74 12.35 -0.45 -16.86
C GLU A 74 11.15 0.45 -16.58
N HIS A 75 10.13 -0.05 -15.93
CA HIS A 75 8.94 0.74 -15.60
C HIS A 75 8.90 1.20 -14.14
N LEU A 76 9.90 0.82 -13.36
CA LEU A 76 9.92 1.12 -11.94
C LEU A 76 9.94 2.62 -11.66
N GLU A 77 10.79 3.36 -12.38
CA GLU A 77 10.89 4.79 -12.14
C GLU A 77 9.60 5.52 -12.50
N GLU A 78 8.95 5.07 -13.57
CA GLU A 78 7.66 5.63 -13.96
C GLU A 78 6.61 5.44 -12.86
N LEU A 79 6.57 4.23 -12.29
CA LEU A 79 5.65 3.94 -11.20
C LEU A 79 5.96 4.83 -9.98
N LYS A 80 7.22 4.98 -9.64
CA LYS A 80 7.61 5.84 -8.52
C LYS A 80 7.19 7.29 -8.74
N GLN A 81 7.33 7.79 -9.98
CA GLN A 81 6.94 9.15 -10.29
C GLN A 81 5.44 9.35 -10.12
N VAL A 82 4.65 8.39 -10.57
CA VAL A 82 3.20 8.45 -10.40
C VAL A 82 2.85 8.49 -8.92
N ILE A 83 3.50 7.64 -8.11
CA ILE A 83 3.24 7.61 -6.68
C ILE A 83 3.63 8.93 -6.01
N ARG A 84 4.79 9.47 -6.35
CA ARG A 84 5.23 10.76 -5.80
C ARG A 84 4.25 11.87 -6.14
N LYS A 85 3.74 11.85 -7.36
CA LYS A 85 2.81 12.87 -7.80
C LYS A 85 1.48 12.79 -7.05
N CYS A 86 0.91 11.61 -6.94
CA CYS A 86 -0.42 11.49 -6.33
C CYS A 86 -0.38 11.58 -4.81
N THR A 87 0.78 11.46 -4.18
CA THR A 87 0.92 11.62 -2.74
C THR A 87 1.59 12.96 -2.38
N ASN A 88 1.99 13.73 -3.38
CA ASN A 88 2.78 14.95 -3.22
C ASN A 88 4.01 14.66 -2.37
N ASN A 89 4.79 13.66 -2.80
CA ASN A 89 6.00 13.20 -2.12
C ASN A 89 5.70 12.82 -0.66
N PHE A 90 4.54 12.18 -0.46
CA PHE A 90 4.08 11.73 0.85
C PHE A 90 3.84 12.88 1.85
N GLN A 91 3.63 14.08 1.33
CA GLN A 91 3.30 15.23 2.17
C GLN A 91 1.79 15.28 2.42
N GLU A 92 1.00 15.08 1.38
CA GLU A 92 -0.46 15.15 1.50
C GLU A 92 -1.07 13.82 1.89
N LEU A 93 -0.45 12.73 1.49
CA LEU A 93 -0.92 11.39 1.80
C LEU A 93 0.25 10.62 2.39
N LYS A 94 0.20 10.42 3.68
CA LYS A 94 1.29 9.81 4.41
C LYS A 94 1.43 8.31 4.10
N GLY A 95 2.67 7.87 4.10
CA GLY A 95 3.00 6.50 3.81
C GLY A 95 4.44 6.38 3.39
N PHE A 96 4.77 5.26 2.80
CA PHE A 96 6.13 5.02 2.31
C PHE A 96 6.10 3.98 1.21
N MET A 97 7.19 3.92 0.45
CA MET A 97 7.36 2.86 -0.53
C MET A 97 8.80 2.39 -0.51
N TYR A 98 8.99 1.15 -0.90
CA TYR A 98 10.32 0.61 -1.10
C TYR A 98 10.25 -0.43 -2.21
N SER A 99 11.39 -0.76 -2.79
CA SER A 99 11.42 -1.73 -3.87
C SER A 99 12.60 -2.67 -3.69
N ARG A 100 12.47 -3.84 -4.31
CA ARG A 100 13.54 -4.82 -4.30
C ARG A 100 13.46 -5.66 -5.57
N PRO A 101 14.60 -6.17 -6.05
CA PRO A 101 14.57 -7.06 -7.20
C PRO A 101 14.00 -8.42 -6.82
N ILE A 102 13.36 -9.06 -7.79
CA ILE A 102 12.81 -10.40 -7.63
C ILE A 102 13.68 -11.35 -8.43
N ASP A 103 14.26 -12.33 -7.76
CA ASP A 103 15.16 -13.27 -8.41
C ASP A 103 14.44 -14.31 -9.25
N ASP A 104 13.27 -14.73 -8.82
CA ASP A 104 12.53 -15.79 -9.48
C ASP A 104 11.06 -15.43 -9.49
N TYR A 105 10.45 -15.48 -10.66
CA TYR A 105 9.05 -15.08 -10.83
C TYR A 105 8.35 -16.00 -11.81
N GLU A 106 7.21 -16.51 -11.41
CA GLU A 106 6.36 -17.33 -12.28
C GLU A 106 4.93 -16.89 -12.15
N GLY A 107 4.22 -16.88 -13.27
CA GLY A 107 2.79 -16.60 -13.27
C GLY A 107 2.49 -15.21 -13.84
N SER A 108 1.19 -14.92 -13.84
CA SER A 108 0.69 -13.62 -14.29
C SER A 108 -0.74 -13.44 -13.80
N ILE A 109 -1.18 -12.21 -13.85
CA ILE A 109 -2.57 -11.90 -13.47
C ILE A 109 -3.29 -11.34 -14.68
#